data_755e5d00bc45cf862d69a129b375e701
#
_entry.id   755e5d00bc45cf862d69a129b375e701
#
_cell.length_a   1.000
_cell.length_b   1.000
_cell.length_c   1.000
_cell.angle_alpha   90.00
_cell.angle_beta   90.00
_cell.angle_gamma   90.00
#
_symmetry.space_group_name_H-M   'P 1'
#
loop_
_entity.id
_entity.type
_entity.pdbx_description
1 polymer ?
#
loop_
_entity_poly.entity_id
_entity_poly.type
_entity_poly.pdbx_seq_one_letter_code
_entity_poly.pdbx_strand_id
1 'polypeptide(L)'
;TEQDIVVLEGLEPVRKRPGMYIGGVDSRGYHHLLWEIVDNAVDEVINGFASTIKVTLHKGLQAATVDDNGRGIPFGVMPKYGKSALEIIYTTLHAGGKFGSGGYTHSGGLHGVGASVVNALSEELWVRVRREEKEVEQGYARGAAVTRDLLPLLSRDRTNWRDTKRLVEVLATMR
;
A
#
# COMPACT_ATOMS: atom_id res chain seq x y z
N THR A 1 22.48 -0.85 -29.45
CA THR A 1 22.23 0.50 -30.00
C THR A 1 21.27 1.27 -29.12
N GLU A 2 21.13 2.56 -29.31
CA GLU A 2 20.16 3.42 -28.58
C GLU A 2 18.72 2.91 -28.72
N GLN A 3 18.42 2.16 -29.77
CA GLN A 3 17.12 1.51 -30.01
C GLN A 3 16.84 0.33 -29.07
N ASP A 4 17.87 -0.20 -28.43
CA ASP A 4 17.74 -1.33 -27.48
C ASP A 4 17.50 -0.85 -26.05
N ILE A 5 17.50 0.48 -25.82
CA ILE A 5 17.25 1.06 -24.50
C ILE A 5 15.75 1.12 -24.27
N VAL A 6 15.26 0.30 -23.31
CA VAL A 6 13.87 0.30 -22.88
C VAL A 6 13.74 1.11 -21.60
N VAL A 7 12.99 2.21 -21.67
CA VAL A 7 12.63 2.98 -20.49
C VAL A 7 11.33 2.40 -19.92
N LEU A 8 11.36 2.00 -18.65
CA LEU A 8 10.19 1.51 -17.93
C LEU A 8 9.63 2.63 -17.06
N GLU A 9 8.33 2.86 -17.13
CA GLU A 9 7.65 3.91 -16.38
C GLU A 9 6.77 3.33 -15.26
N GLY A 10 6.44 4.16 -14.28
CA GLY A 10 5.53 3.82 -13.20
C GLY A 10 5.98 2.62 -12.37
N LEU A 11 5.13 1.62 -12.25
CA LEU A 11 5.37 0.38 -11.50
C LEU A 11 5.85 -0.79 -12.36
N GLU A 12 6.02 -0.59 -13.65
CA GLU A 12 6.46 -1.65 -14.56
C GLU A 12 7.86 -2.22 -14.23
N PRO A 13 8.85 -1.40 -13.77
CA PRO A 13 10.14 -1.92 -13.33
C PRO A 13 10.02 -2.96 -12.22
N VAL A 14 9.12 -2.72 -11.25
CA VAL A 14 8.86 -3.64 -10.12
C VAL A 14 8.32 -4.96 -10.62
N ARG A 15 7.37 -4.93 -11.54
CA ARG A 15 6.73 -6.13 -12.09
C ARG A 15 7.67 -6.95 -12.97
N LYS A 16 8.55 -6.30 -13.72
CA LYS A 16 9.54 -6.99 -14.57
C LYS A 16 10.69 -7.61 -13.78
N ARG A 17 11.08 -6.99 -12.66
CA ARG A 17 12.23 -7.44 -11.85
C ARG A 17 11.90 -7.40 -10.35
N PRO A 18 10.89 -8.16 -9.88
CA PRO A 18 10.44 -8.11 -8.48
C PRO A 18 11.55 -8.43 -7.49
N GLY A 19 12.45 -9.37 -7.81
CA GLY A 19 13.57 -9.73 -6.94
C GLY A 19 14.49 -8.58 -6.55
N MET A 20 14.56 -7.52 -7.37
CA MET A 20 15.34 -6.31 -7.03
C MET A 20 14.70 -5.49 -5.90
N TYR A 21 13.40 -5.62 -5.69
CA TYR A 21 12.63 -4.85 -4.72
C TYR A 21 12.30 -5.65 -3.45
N ILE A 22 12.07 -6.96 -3.58
CA ILE A 22 11.65 -7.83 -2.48
C ILE A 22 12.65 -8.96 -2.20
N GLY A 23 13.84 -8.91 -2.79
CA GLY A 23 14.92 -9.85 -2.53
C GLY A 23 14.74 -11.25 -3.12
N GLY A 24 13.58 -11.58 -3.66
CA GLY A 24 13.28 -12.88 -4.28
C GLY A 24 11.83 -12.98 -4.71
N VAL A 25 11.50 -14.07 -5.41
CA VAL A 25 10.13 -14.37 -5.89
C VAL A 25 9.56 -15.64 -5.25
N ASP A 26 10.15 -16.06 -4.16
CA ASP A 26 9.75 -17.19 -3.33
C ASP A 26 8.89 -16.73 -2.12
N SER A 27 8.63 -17.63 -1.18
CA SER A 27 7.88 -17.32 0.05
C SER A 27 8.49 -16.18 0.87
N ARG A 28 9.80 -15.95 0.80
CA ARG A 28 10.46 -14.83 1.49
C ARG A 28 10.07 -13.50 0.87
N GLY A 29 9.88 -13.46 -0.45
CA GLY A 29 9.36 -12.28 -1.15
C GLY A 29 7.96 -11.91 -0.67
N TYR A 30 7.06 -12.87 -0.45
CA TYR A 30 5.73 -12.61 0.12
C TYR A 30 5.79 -12.07 1.55
N HIS A 31 6.65 -12.66 2.39
CA HIS A 31 6.86 -12.11 3.74
C HIS A 31 7.39 -10.68 3.69
N HIS A 32 8.27 -10.38 2.74
CA HIS A 32 8.79 -9.03 2.57
C HIS A 32 7.69 -8.03 2.21
N LEU A 33 6.78 -8.39 1.31
CA LEU A 33 5.61 -7.56 0.98
C LEU A 33 4.73 -7.29 2.21
N LEU A 34 4.48 -8.30 3.03
CA LEU A 34 3.73 -8.12 4.28
C LEU A 34 4.48 -7.20 5.25
N TRP A 35 5.78 -7.38 5.41
CA TRP A 35 6.60 -6.52 6.28
C TRP A 35 6.57 -5.05 5.85
N GLU A 36 6.60 -4.74 4.56
CA GLU A 36 6.50 -3.36 4.06
C GLU A 36 5.22 -2.66 4.55
N ILE A 37 4.11 -3.38 4.61
CA ILE A 37 2.85 -2.82 5.13
C ILE A 37 2.84 -2.76 6.66
N VAL A 38 3.35 -3.80 7.33
CA VAL A 38 3.46 -3.80 8.80
C VAL A 38 4.40 -2.69 9.27
N ASP A 39 5.52 -2.47 8.60
CA ASP A 39 6.49 -1.41 8.96
C ASP A 39 5.87 -0.02 8.87
N ASN A 40 4.95 0.22 7.92
CA ASN A 40 4.21 1.48 7.88
C ASN A 40 3.34 1.68 9.13
N ALA A 41 2.68 0.61 9.61
CA ALA A 41 1.90 0.66 10.84
C ALA A 41 2.80 0.80 12.09
N VAL A 42 3.95 0.13 12.10
CA VAL A 42 4.96 0.25 13.17
C VAL A 42 5.52 1.67 13.25
N ASP A 43 5.75 2.33 12.11
CA ASP A 43 6.18 3.72 12.09
C ASP A 43 5.17 4.65 12.79
N GLU A 44 3.86 4.42 12.63
CA GLU A 44 2.84 5.18 13.38
C GLU A 44 2.92 4.93 14.88
N VAL A 45 3.23 3.70 15.32
CA VAL A 45 3.41 3.36 16.75
C VAL A 45 4.67 4.01 17.32
N ILE A 46 5.81 3.89 16.63
CA ILE A 46 7.10 4.45 17.10
C ILE A 46 7.02 5.97 17.23
N ASN A 47 6.29 6.62 16.34
CA ASN A 47 6.09 8.07 16.39
C ASN A 47 4.94 8.50 17.34
N GLY A 48 4.34 7.57 18.08
CA GLY A 48 3.33 7.84 19.11
C GLY A 48 1.94 8.14 18.57
N PHE A 49 1.66 7.86 17.31
CA PHE A 49 0.36 8.13 16.67
C PHE A 49 -0.58 6.94 16.67
N ALA A 50 -0.05 5.72 16.80
CA ALA A 50 -0.83 4.50 16.92
C ALA A 50 -0.51 3.76 18.23
N SER A 51 -1.44 2.96 18.69
CA SER A 51 -1.30 2.08 19.87
C SER A 51 -1.65 0.63 19.57
N THR A 52 -2.18 0.36 18.40
CA THR A 52 -2.65 -0.98 18.02
C THR A 52 -2.34 -1.25 16.57
N ILE A 53 -1.79 -2.43 16.32
CA ILE A 53 -1.62 -3.01 15.00
C ILE A 53 -2.26 -4.39 15.03
N LYS A 54 -3.09 -4.70 14.04
CA LYS A 54 -3.68 -6.01 13.87
C LYS A 54 -3.30 -6.55 12.49
N VAL A 55 -2.70 -7.73 12.48
CA VAL A 55 -2.39 -8.47 11.25
C VAL A 55 -3.31 -9.68 11.16
N THR A 56 -4.02 -9.81 10.06
CA THR A 56 -4.91 -10.93 9.78
C THR A 56 -4.45 -11.64 8.53
N LEU A 57 -4.09 -12.93 8.66
CA LEU A 57 -3.83 -13.79 7.52
C LEU A 57 -5.13 -14.49 7.15
N HIS A 58 -5.53 -14.36 5.89
CA HIS A 58 -6.77 -14.96 5.40
C HIS A 58 -6.57 -16.43 5.03
N LYS A 59 -7.68 -17.17 4.98
CA LYS A 59 -7.68 -18.60 4.64
C LYS A 59 -6.95 -18.84 3.31
N GLY A 60 -6.07 -19.83 3.31
CA GLY A 60 -5.24 -20.16 2.16
C GLY A 60 -3.93 -19.38 2.06
N LEU A 61 -3.66 -18.44 3.00
CA LEU A 61 -2.45 -17.62 3.05
C LEU A 61 -2.16 -16.81 1.76
N GLN A 62 -3.20 -16.55 0.96
CA GLN A 62 -3.09 -15.79 -0.29
C GLN A 62 -3.42 -14.31 -0.11
N ALA A 63 -3.93 -13.94 1.05
CA ALA A 63 -4.25 -12.56 1.38
C ALA A 63 -3.92 -12.25 2.84
N ALA A 64 -3.55 -11.01 3.09
CA ALA A 64 -3.32 -10.49 4.43
C ALA A 64 -3.97 -9.12 4.58
N THR A 65 -4.43 -8.82 5.78
CA THR A 65 -4.90 -7.50 6.16
C THR A 65 -4.03 -6.97 7.30
N VAL A 66 -3.63 -5.72 7.19
CA VAL A 66 -2.95 -4.98 8.25
C VAL A 66 -3.80 -3.77 8.62
N ASP A 67 -4.17 -3.69 9.88
CA ASP A 67 -4.96 -2.61 10.46
C ASP A 67 -4.13 -1.87 11.49
N ASP A 68 -4.14 -0.55 11.48
CA ASP A 68 -3.60 0.28 12.55
C ASP A 68 -4.58 1.39 12.95
N ASN A 69 -4.44 1.92 14.16
CA ASN A 69 -5.24 3.02 14.66
C ASN A 69 -4.47 4.37 14.64
N GLY A 70 -3.55 4.52 13.69
CA GLY A 70 -2.74 5.73 13.50
C GLY A 70 -3.52 6.89 12.88
N ARG A 71 -2.76 7.90 12.39
CA ARG A 71 -3.34 9.14 11.83
C ARG A 71 -4.10 8.95 10.54
N GLY A 72 -3.82 7.88 9.81
CA GLY A 72 -4.30 7.68 8.45
C GLY A 72 -3.50 8.47 7.40
N ILE A 73 -3.38 7.89 6.22
CA ILE A 73 -2.70 8.49 5.07
C ILE A 73 -3.50 9.69 4.57
N PRO A 74 -2.86 10.82 4.20
CA PRO A 74 -3.55 11.90 3.50
C PRO A 74 -4.18 11.40 2.20
N PHE A 75 -5.42 11.81 1.91
CA PHE A 75 -6.13 11.41 0.69
C PHE A 75 -6.68 12.59 -0.12
N GLY A 76 -6.34 13.82 0.28
CA GLY A 76 -6.68 15.02 -0.49
C GLY A 76 -6.06 15.00 -1.89
N VAL A 77 -6.69 15.72 -2.84
CA VAL A 77 -6.16 15.89 -4.19
C VAL A 77 -4.90 16.73 -4.15
N MET A 78 -3.84 16.25 -4.79
CA MET A 78 -2.59 17.00 -4.99
C MET A 78 -2.69 17.80 -6.29
N PRO A 79 -2.78 19.15 -6.25
CA PRO A 79 -3.05 19.97 -7.44
C PRO A 79 -2.05 19.75 -8.57
N LYS A 80 -0.77 19.54 -8.22
CA LYS A 80 0.31 19.30 -9.20
C LYS A 80 0.08 18.07 -10.07
N TYR A 81 -0.61 17.06 -9.55
CA TYR A 81 -0.77 15.76 -10.22
C TYR A 81 -2.20 15.48 -10.64
N GLY A 82 -3.19 16.26 -10.18
CA GLY A 82 -4.62 16.03 -10.42
C GLY A 82 -5.15 14.72 -9.82
N LYS A 83 -4.40 14.10 -8.89
CA LYS A 83 -4.68 12.82 -8.28
C LYS A 83 -4.71 12.92 -6.76
N SER A 84 -5.38 11.99 -6.08
CA SER A 84 -5.34 11.92 -4.62
C SER A 84 -3.93 11.55 -4.14
N ALA A 85 -3.55 12.05 -2.96
CA ALA A 85 -2.29 11.67 -2.34
C ALA A 85 -2.22 10.14 -2.13
N LEU A 86 -3.34 9.52 -1.79
CA LEU A 86 -3.46 8.07 -1.65
C LEU A 86 -3.13 7.34 -2.96
N GLU A 87 -3.69 7.78 -4.09
CA GLU A 87 -3.38 7.20 -5.39
C GLU A 87 -1.89 7.34 -5.72
N ILE A 88 -1.31 8.52 -5.51
CA ILE A 88 0.10 8.78 -5.81
C ILE A 88 1.02 7.88 -4.99
N ILE A 89 0.76 7.72 -3.68
CA ILE A 89 1.57 6.88 -2.78
C ILE A 89 1.60 5.42 -3.25
N TYR A 90 0.48 4.91 -3.73
CA TYR A 90 0.39 3.51 -4.14
C TYR A 90 0.72 3.25 -5.62
N THR A 91 0.74 4.27 -6.47
CA THR A 91 1.01 4.08 -7.92
C THR A 91 2.32 4.69 -8.41
N THR A 92 3.08 5.36 -7.54
CA THR A 92 4.33 6.03 -7.93
C THR A 92 5.47 5.57 -7.02
N LEU A 93 6.57 5.10 -7.61
CA LEU A 93 7.78 4.80 -6.85
C LEU A 93 8.35 6.09 -6.24
N HIS A 94 8.94 5.96 -5.05
CA HIS A 94 9.51 7.09 -4.30
C HIS A 94 8.52 8.22 -3.99
N ALA A 95 7.24 7.90 -3.89
CA ALA A 95 6.21 8.81 -3.40
C ALA A 95 5.87 8.48 -1.95
N GLY A 96 5.95 9.44 -1.06
CA GLY A 96 5.55 9.26 0.34
C GLY A 96 5.95 10.41 1.24
N GLY A 97 5.29 10.55 2.39
CA GLY A 97 5.54 11.59 3.39
C GLY A 97 6.92 11.50 4.07
N LYS A 98 7.66 10.42 3.84
CA LYS A 98 8.99 10.19 4.42
C LYS A 98 10.09 11.05 3.76
N PHE A 99 9.80 11.69 2.63
CA PHE A 99 10.72 12.58 1.91
C PHE A 99 10.57 14.06 2.26
N GLY A 100 9.60 14.43 3.12
CA GLY A 100 9.35 15.80 3.54
C GLY A 100 9.85 16.09 4.96
N SER A 101 10.27 17.31 5.21
CA SER A 101 10.89 17.78 6.46
C SER A 101 9.98 17.85 7.70
N GLY A 102 8.83 17.16 7.74
CA GLY A 102 7.86 17.39 8.81
C GLY A 102 7.02 16.21 9.27
N GLY A 103 7.23 14.99 8.80
CA GLY A 103 6.26 13.91 9.03
C GLY A 103 6.66 12.83 10.05
N TYR A 104 7.90 12.41 10.06
CA TYR A 104 8.38 11.31 10.89
C TYR A 104 9.76 11.60 11.46
N THR A 105 9.88 11.45 12.78
CA THR A 105 11.18 11.56 13.47
C THR A 105 11.99 10.27 13.32
N HIS A 106 11.30 9.15 13.17
CA HIS A 106 11.88 7.82 12.95
C HIS A 106 11.06 7.08 11.91
N SER A 107 11.72 6.36 11.02
CA SER A 107 11.07 5.53 10.00
C SER A 107 11.84 4.22 9.83
N GLY A 108 11.15 3.08 9.98
CA GLY A 108 11.69 1.74 9.71
C GLY A 108 11.80 1.47 8.20
N GLY A 109 10.93 2.07 7.40
CA GLY A 109 10.94 1.95 5.95
C GLY A 109 11.93 2.91 5.30
N LEU A 110 13.09 2.40 4.85
CA LEU A 110 14.23 3.21 4.39
C LEU A 110 14.06 3.87 3.03
N HIS A 111 13.10 3.45 2.18
CA HIS A 111 13.13 3.81 0.76
C HIS A 111 11.87 4.49 0.23
N GLY A 112 10.76 4.54 0.99
CA GLY A 112 9.51 5.15 0.56
C GLY A 112 8.87 4.49 -0.68
N VAL A 113 9.21 3.21 -0.94
CA VAL A 113 8.72 2.44 -2.10
C VAL A 113 7.80 1.30 -1.70
N GLY A 114 7.74 0.93 -0.41
CA GLY A 114 7.06 -0.27 0.06
C GLY A 114 5.59 -0.36 -0.39
N ALA A 115 4.80 0.67 -0.16
CA ALA A 115 3.39 0.68 -0.53
C ALA A 115 3.17 0.47 -2.05
N SER A 116 3.93 1.15 -2.89
CA SER A 116 3.83 1.03 -4.34
C SER A 116 4.36 -0.31 -4.86
N VAL A 117 5.40 -0.87 -4.22
CA VAL A 117 5.91 -2.22 -4.54
C VAL A 117 4.88 -3.28 -4.19
N VAL A 118 4.23 -3.21 -3.02
CA VAL A 118 3.14 -4.13 -2.66
C VAL A 118 2.02 -4.05 -3.67
N ASN A 119 1.59 -2.83 -4.05
CA ASN A 119 0.56 -2.66 -5.07
C ASN A 119 0.97 -3.26 -6.42
N ALA A 120 2.21 -3.02 -6.87
CA ALA A 120 2.70 -3.53 -8.16
C ALA A 120 2.68 -5.06 -8.24
N LEU A 121 2.95 -5.75 -7.12
CA LEU A 121 3.10 -7.20 -7.04
C LEU A 121 1.86 -7.93 -6.51
N SER A 122 0.81 -7.20 -6.13
CA SER A 122 -0.48 -7.77 -5.74
C SER A 122 -1.40 -7.90 -6.94
N GLU A 123 -2.23 -8.94 -6.96
CA GLU A 123 -3.36 -9.01 -7.91
C GLU A 123 -4.37 -7.92 -7.62
N GLU A 124 -4.74 -7.82 -6.34
CA GLU A 124 -5.63 -6.80 -5.81
C GLU A 124 -5.03 -6.21 -4.53
N LEU A 125 -5.20 -4.93 -4.37
CA LEU A 125 -4.86 -4.20 -3.16
C LEU A 125 -6.02 -3.27 -2.81
N TRP A 126 -6.42 -3.27 -1.55
CA TRP A 126 -7.46 -2.40 -1.03
C TRP A 126 -6.88 -1.57 0.09
N VAL A 127 -7.13 -0.29 0.07
CA VAL A 127 -6.73 0.62 1.12
C VAL A 127 -7.94 1.37 1.61
N ARG A 128 -8.22 1.26 2.91
CA ARG A 128 -9.23 2.04 3.59
C ARG A 128 -8.56 2.96 4.59
N VAL A 129 -8.90 4.22 4.55
CA VAL A 129 -8.33 5.23 5.43
C VAL A 129 -9.44 6.02 6.09
N ARG A 130 -9.35 6.18 7.42
CA ARG A 130 -10.16 7.14 8.18
C ARG A 130 -9.27 8.24 8.70
N ARG A 131 -9.61 9.46 8.35
CA ARG A 131 -8.89 10.66 8.79
C ARG A 131 -9.84 11.84 8.82
N GLU A 132 -9.77 12.67 9.88
CA GLU A 132 -10.55 13.91 9.99
C GLU A 132 -12.06 13.67 9.77
N GLU A 133 -12.60 12.65 10.44
CA GLU A 133 -14.02 12.22 10.36
C GLU A 133 -14.48 11.76 8.96
N LYS A 134 -13.56 11.64 8.01
CA LYS A 134 -13.84 11.12 6.68
C LYS A 134 -13.26 9.73 6.51
N GLU A 135 -13.93 8.93 5.71
CA GLU A 135 -13.47 7.61 5.30
C GLU A 135 -13.34 7.57 3.78
N VAL A 136 -12.22 7.05 3.30
CA VAL A 136 -11.95 6.82 1.88
C VAL A 136 -11.49 5.39 1.70
N GLU A 137 -12.01 4.75 0.68
CA GLU A 137 -11.56 3.42 0.23
C GLU A 137 -11.11 3.52 -1.22
N GLN A 138 -9.92 2.98 -1.49
CA GLN A 138 -9.35 2.92 -2.83
C GLN A 138 -8.89 1.51 -3.13
N GLY A 139 -9.32 0.98 -4.27
CA GLY A 139 -8.86 -0.30 -4.80
C GLY A 139 -7.81 -0.13 -5.89
N TYR A 140 -6.98 -1.14 -6.01
CA TYR A 140 -5.96 -1.24 -7.04
C TYR A 140 -5.96 -2.66 -7.59
N ALA A 141 -5.75 -2.80 -8.88
CA ALA A 141 -5.57 -4.08 -9.54
C ALA A 141 -4.27 -4.06 -10.35
N ARG A 142 -3.36 -4.96 -10.01
CA ARG A 142 -2.05 -5.11 -10.67
C ARG A 142 -1.28 -3.80 -10.81
N GLY A 143 -1.30 -2.97 -9.76
CA GLY A 143 -0.57 -1.71 -9.70
C GLY A 143 -1.34 -0.48 -10.19
N ALA A 144 -2.50 -0.64 -10.82
CA ALA A 144 -3.33 0.47 -11.29
C ALA A 144 -4.50 0.74 -10.32
N ALA A 145 -4.81 2.01 -10.07
CA ALA A 145 -6.03 2.38 -9.37
C ALA A 145 -7.26 1.94 -10.17
N VAL A 146 -8.25 1.37 -9.49
CA VAL A 146 -9.51 0.95 -10.13
C VAL A 146 -10.68 1.73 -9.57
N THR A 147 -11.69 1.95 -10.40
CA THR A 147 -12.89 2.66 -9.98
C THR A 147 -13.73 1.79 -9.06
N ARG A 148 -14.52 2.43 -8.19
CA ARG A 148 -15.38 1.75 -7.22
C ARG A 148 -16.32 0.71 -7.85
N ASP A 149 -16.73 0.95 -9.09
CA ASP A 149 -17.67 0.08 -9.81
C ASP A 149 -17.05 -1.27 -10.25
N LEU A 150 -15.73 -1.31 -10.42
CA LEU A 150 -15.01 -2.55 -10.76
C LEU A 150 -14.65 -3.40 -9.53
N LEU A 151 -14.68 -2.82 -8.36
CA LEU A 151 -14.28 -3.44 -7.10
C LEU A 151 -15.12 -4.66 -6.70
N PRO A 152 -16.47 -4.68 -6.86
CA PRO A 152 -17.30 -5.84 -6.55
C PRO A 152 -17.01 -7.05 -7.42
N LEU A 153 -16.43 -6.84 -8.61
CA LEU A 153 -16.06 -7.93 -9.52
C LEU A 153 -14.75 -8.61 -9.13
N LEU A 154 -13.89 -7.91 -8.39
CA LEU A 154 -12.56 -8.34 -8.01
C LEU A 154 -12.52 -8.95 -6.60
N SER A 155 -13.43 -8.60 -5.70
CA SER A 155 -13.44 -9.11 -4.32
C SER A 155 -14.65 -10.00 -4.05
N ARG A 156 -14.42 -11.31 -3.81
CA ARG A 156 -15.48 -12.29 -3.49
C ARG A 156 -15.82 -12.43 -2.00
N ASP A 157 -15.07 -11.82 -1.07
CA ASP A 157 -15.28 -12.02 0.36
C ASP A 157 -15.22 -10.70 1.14
N ARG A 158 -16.37 -10.01 1.19
CA ARG A 158 -16.54 -8.76 1.95
C ARG A 158 -17.49 -8.93 3.15
N THR A 159 -17.27 -9.90 3.98
CA THR A 159 -18.08 -10.02 5.21
C THR A 159 -17.33 -9.47 6.42
N ASN A 160 -17.88 -8.41 7.03
CA ASN A 160 -17.56 -7.81 8.34
C ASN A 160 -16.55 -6.66 8.44
N TRP A 161 -16.85 -5.53 7.78
CA TRP A 161 -15.98 -4.33 7.81
C TRP A 161 -16.50 -3.17 8.67
N ARG A 162 -17.54 -3.32 9.49
CA ARG A 162 -18.33 -2.17 9.98
C ARG A 162 -17.92 -1.51 11.30
N ASP A 163 -17.01 -2.04 12.10
CA ASP A 163 -16.90 -1.65 13.52
C ASP A 163 -15.60 -1.03 14.03
N THR A 164 -14.70 -0.50 13.19
CA THR A 164 -13.47 0.12 13.70
C THR A 164 -13.36 1.61 13.39
N LYS A 165 -13.11 2.42 14.43
CA LYS A 165 -13.19 3.89 14.37
C LYS A 165 -12.01 4.61 13.71
N ARG A 166 -10.90 3.95 13.46
CA ARG A 166 -9.73 4.44 12.72
C ARG A 166 -9.05 3.23 12.07
N LEU A 167 -8.77 3.30 10.78
CA LEU A 167 -8.22 2.14 10.08
C LEU A 167 -7.43 2.56 8.84
N VAL A 168 -6.18 2.10 8.72
CA VAL A 168 -5.59 1.80 7.42
C VAL A 168 -5.67 0.30 7.26
N GLU A 169 -6.38 -0.14 6.26
CA GLU A 169 -6.50 -1.54 5.94
C GLU A 169 -5.95 -1.79 4.56
N VAL A 170 -4.97 -2.67 4.49
CA VAL A 170 -4.40 -3.12 3.24
C VAL A 170 -4.69 -4.60 3.11
N LEU A 171 -5.57 -4.94 2.18
CA LEU A 171 -5.79 -6.31 1.73
C LEU A 171 -4.99 -6.50 0.45
N ALA A 172 -3.94 -7.30 0.50
CA ALA A 172 -3.18 -7.67 -0.67
C ALA A 172 -3.42 -9.15 -0.98
N THR A 173 -3.88 -9.43 -2.18
CA THR A 173 -3.96 -10.78 -2.73
C THR A 173 -2.71 -11.04 -3.55
N MET A 174 -1.96 -12.06 -3.16
CA MET A 174 -0.71 -12.46 -3.80
C MET A 174 -0.90 -13.82 -4.49
N ARG A 175 -0.40 -13.95 -5.70
CA ARG A 175 -0.24 -15.24 -6.40
C ARG A 175 1.19 -15.53 -6.69
#